data_151249536df7c7f65d37ee570daaf1d7
#
_entry.id   151249536df7c7f65d37ee570daaf1d7
#
_cell.length_a   1.000
_cell.length_b   1.000
_cell.length_c   1.000
_cell.angle_alpha   90.00
_cell.angle_beta   90.00
_cell.angle_gamma   90.00
#
_symmetry.space_group_name_H-M   'P 1'
#
loop_
_entity.id
_entity.type
_entity.pdbx_description
1 polymer ?
#
loop_
_entity_poly.entity_id
_entity_poly.type
_entity_poly.pdbx_seq_one_letter_code
_entity_poly.pdbx_strand_id
1 'polypeptide(L)'
;MQNGSFHFYRDKIILRVRNRVCNNSEELIQSELFEKILWRFLKGLEESESVLLAVFPDSKVSRESMETLIETLYYLSRLPGDKVVKLVEGSGTFLKDPFLLNELVEQFYNYWRHLHRLIICDSVFDRFDQKPYRTFNDLVESLMHIVRSTYRTIQENITGNHPKIYRQVSAGAEIGAIALPYHINYPAGLYDSLQDIFVIRQALIYPPMIFKTPMNKRTGQFEPIAKNPLTDLHLPPNEWLCYPAKVGELLIMVYFCLDFFELGFSLCNLFELADEEDLKRKPDAIFIYGAPPEAAPHVGGNETVFYEDRENDCLIGTIPYKDEFGYFGYLKKMILTLHNIKRMRSGFLPFHGAMVRITLHGCRPFSLVVMGDSGAGKSETIEALRRIRSSEIKEILIVADDMGSFALTPDGDVVGFGTEMGAFVRLDDLQAGYAFGQMDRTIIMNPDQVNARVVLPVTRYEYLIKGIPVDAVLYANNYEAVDDEHKAIEKFAAPQDALQVFRRGAVMSKGTTTTTGIVENYFANIFGPVQYQDLHEEIAGKYFNAFFEDGLFIGQLRTMLGIHGQEQSGPEQAALELLELIRNRS
;
A
#
# COMPACT_ATOMS: atom_id res chain seq x y z
N MET A 1 11.40 -17.12 24.46
CA MET A 1 12.15 -16.74 23.24
C MET A 1 13.61 -16.55 23.62
N GLN A 2 14.48 -17.51 23.30
CA GLN A 2 15.87 -17.47 23.77
C GLN A 2 16.81 -16.56 22.96
N ASN A 3 16.40 -16.00 21.80
CA ASN A 3 17.26 -15.18 20.93
C ASN A 3 16.49 -14.15 20.09
N GLY A 4 15.42 -13.58 20.59
CA GLY A 4 14.67 -12.53 19.90
C GLY A 4 14.40 -11.33 20.81
N SER A 5 14.28 -10.17 20.23
CA SER A 5 13.78 -8.96 20.91
C SER A 5 12.40 -8.61 20.38
N PHE A 6 11.60 -7.92 21.18
CA PHE A 6 10.30 -7.41 20.75
C PHE A 6 10.12 -5.99 21.22
N HIS A 7 9.33 -5.25 20.44
CA HIS A 7 9.00 -3.87 20.72
C HIS A 7 7.49 -3.68 20.64
N PHE A 8 6.92 -2.94 21.61
CA PHE A 8 5.53 -2.51 21.60
C PHE A 8 5.45 -1.04 21.26
N TYR A 9 4.59 -0.71 20.32
CA TYR A 9 4.26 0.67 20.01
C TYR A 9 2.75 0.78 19.80
N ARG A 10 2.05 1.49 20.68
CA ARG A 10 0.57 1.61 20.67
C ARG A 10 -0.11 0.24 20.53
N ASP A 11 -0.69 -0.04 19.36
CA ASP A 11 -1.37 -1.28 18.97
C ASP A 11 -0.51 -2.21 18.10
N LYS A 12 0.81 -2.00 18.08
CA LYS A 12 1.76 -2.70 17.22
C LYS A 12 2.73 -3.55 18.01
N ILE A 13 3.10 -4.69 17.44
CA ILE A 13 4.14 -5.58 17.96
C ILE A 13 5.14 -5.86 16.83
N ILE A 14 6.39 -5.56 17.11
CA ILE A 14 7.49 -5.85 16.21
C ILE A 14 8.39 -6.88 16.87
N LEU A 15 8.53 -8.03 16.23
CA LEU A 15 9.38 -9.14 16.68
C LEU A 15 10.63 -9.19 15.80
N ARG A 16 11.82 -9.11 16.40
CA ARG A 16 13.08 -9.41 15.73
C ARG A 16 13.50 -10.81 16.10
N VAL A 17 13.67 -11.67 15.12
CA VAL A 17 14.01 -13.09 15.31
C VAL A 17 15.24 -13.44 14.51
N ARG A 18 16.07 -14.33 15.05
CA ARG A 18 17.25 -14.85 14.35
C ARG A 18 16.98 -16.21 13.73
N ASN A 19 16.39 -17.14 14.49
CA ASN A 19 16.20 -18.51 14.03
C ASN A 19 14.76 -19.01 14.17
N ARG A 20 14.03 -18.62 15.23
CA ARG A 20 12.67 -19.10 15.49
C ARG A 20 11.90 -18.19 16.46
N VAL A 21 10.58 -18.25 16.43
CA VAL A 21 9.71 -17.56 17.38
C VAL A 21 9.40 -18.49 18.57
N CYS A 22 8.67 -19.58 18.34
CA CYS A 22 8.37 -20.62 19.30
C CYS A 22 8.04 -21.92 18.55
N ASN A 23 8.17 -23.09 19.22
CA ASN A 23 7.92 -24.40 18.59
C ASN A 23 6.60 -25.03 19.01
N ASN A 24 6.05 -24.65 20.15
CA ASN A 24 4.88 -25.28 20.72
C ASN A 24 4.11 -24.33 21.65
N SER A 25 2.95 -24.78 22.15
CA SER A 25 2.09 -24.04 23.07
C SER A 25 2.79 -23.68 24.38
N GLU A 26 3.70 -24.51 24.85
CA GLU A 26 4.44 -24.29 26.10
C GLU A 26 5.34 -23.08 26.00
N GLU A 27 6.22 -23.07 24.97
CA GLU A 27 7.10 -21.94 24.69
C GLU A 27 6.32 -20.65 24.44
N LEU A 28 5.13 -20.74 23.82
CA LEU A 28 4.27 -19.60 23.57
C LEU A 28 3.75 -19.00 24.88
N ILE A 29 3.11 -19.82 25.74
CA ILE A 29 2.46 -19.33 26.97
C ILE A 29 3.49 -18.88 28.02
N GLN A 30 4.65 -19.53 28.07
CA GLN A 30 5.74 -19.17 28.99
C GLN A 30 6.63 -18.04 28.49
N SER A 31 6.31 -17.44 27.33
CA SER A 31 7.13 -16.36 26.78
C SER A 31 6.86 -15.03 27.49
N GLU A 32 7.90 -14.22 27.67
CA GLU A 32 7.79 -12.86 28.17
C GLU A 32 6.81 -12.01 27.34
N LEU A 33 6.74 -12.26 26.03
CA LEU A 33 5.81 -11.58 25.15
C LEU A 33 4.35 -11.91 25.50
N PHE A 34 4.03 -13.20 25.74
CA PHE A 34 2.69 -13.62 26.14
C PHE A 34 2.27 -12.95 27.46
N GLU A 35 3.17 -12.96 28.45
CA GLU A 35 2.94 -12.32 29.75
C GLU A 35 2.62 -10.82 29.58
N LYS A 36 3.44 -10.08 28.78
CA LYS A 36 3.25 -8.66 28.56
C LYS A 36 1.96 -8.34 27.80
N ILE A 37 1.59 -9.15 26.81
CA ILE A 37 0.33 -8.97 26.06
C ILE A 37 -0.86 -9.23 26.96
N LEU A 38 -0.82 -10.30 27.76
CA LEU A 38 -1.87 -10.63 28.71
C LEU A 38 -2.03 -9.52 29.76
N TRP A 39 -0.94 -9.04 30.32
CA TRP A 39 -0.96 -7.92 31.29
C TRP A 39 -1.61 -6.68 30.69
N ARG A 40 -1.23 -6.32 29.49
CA ARG A 40 -1.77 -5.15 28.78
C ARG A 40 -3.27 -5.31 28.48
N PHE A 41 -3.70 -6.49 28.09
CA PHE A 41 -5.12 -6.81 27.90
C PHE A 41 -5.91 -6.68 29.20
N LEU A 42 -5.41 -7.28 30.30
CA LEU A 42 -6.06 -7.24 31.59
C LEU A 42 -6.16 -5.81 32.15
N LYS A 43 -5.14 -4.99 31.94
CA LYS A 43 -5.20 -3.55 32.30
C LYS A 43 -6.28 -2.81 31.52
N GLY A 44 -6.44 -3.08 30.23
CA GLY A 44 -7.55 -2.51 29.45
C GLY A 44 -8.93 -2.95 29.96
N LEU A 45 -9.06 -4.18 30.47
CA LEU A 45 -10.30 -4.63 31.12
C LEU A 45 -10.56 -3.90 32.44
N GLU A 46 -9.51 -3.60 33.25
CA GLU A 46 -9.63 -2.80 34.47
C GLU A 46 -10.07 -1.36 34.15
N GLU A 47 -9.44 -0.73 33.17
CA GLU A 47 -9.77 0.65 32.74
C GLU A 47 -11.21 0.77 32.22
N SER A 48 -11.72 -0.29 31.57
CA SER A 48 -13.10 -0.34 31.05
C SER A 48 -14.13 -0.92 32.03
N GLU A 49 -13.73 -1.25 33.28
CA GLU A 49 -14.57 -1.89 34.30
C GLU A 49 -15.32 -3.13 33.76
N SER A 50 -14.59 -3.96 33.00
CA SER A 50 -15.19 -5.11 32.29
C SER A 50 -15.75 -6.17 33.25
N VAL A 51 -16.91 -6.72 32.91
CA VAL A 51 -17.52 -7.86 33.62
C VAL A 51 -16.65 -9.11 33.63
N LEU A 52 -15.71 -9.23 32.69
CA LEU A 52 -14.77 -10.35 32.61
C LEU A 52 -13.81 -10.41 33.81
N LEU A 53 -13.64 -9.31 34.51
CA LEU A 53 -12.81 -9.26 35.72
C LEU A 53 -13.38 -10.15 36.85
N ALA A 54 -14.66 -10.53 36.79
CA ALA A 54 -15.26 -11.46 37.75
C ALA A 54 -14.63 -12.87 37.74
N VAL A 55 -13.80 -13.19 36.75
CA VAL A 55 -12.92 -14.38 36.74
C VAL A 55 -11.88 -14.31 37.86
N PHE A 56 -11.46 -13.11 38.24
CA PHE A 56 -10.43 -12.88 39.27
C PHE A 56 -11.04 -12.72 40.66
N PRO A 57 -10.28 -13.06 41.72
CA PRO A 57 -10.68 -12.75 43.10
C PRO A 57 -10.98 -11.26 43.26
N ASP A 58 -12.10 -10.95 43.90
CA ASP A 58 -12.57 -9.57 44.12
C ASP A 58 -12.64 -8.69 42.88
N SER A 59 -12.73 -9.31 41.69
CA SER A 59 -12.72 -8.65 40.37
C SER A 59 -11.51 -7.73 40.16
N LYS A 60 -10.36 -8.08 40.73
CA LYS A 60 -9.12 -7.33 40.63
C LYS A 60 -7.97 -8.20 40.13
N VAL A 61 -7.13 -7.60 39.28
CA VAL A 61 -5.95 -8.26 38.74
C VAL A 61 -4.74 -7.92 39.62
N SER A 62 -4.20 -8.92 40.30
CA SER A 62 -2.90 -8.84 40.98
C SER A 62 -1.83 -9.57 40.16
N ARG A 63 -0.57 -9.32 40.46
CA ARG A 63 0.55 -10.06 39.82
C ARG A 63 0.43 -11.56 40.11
N GLU A 64 0.12 -11.93 41.35
CA GLU A 64 -0.05 -13.31 41.77
C GLU A 64 -1.22 -14.00 41.04
N SER A 65 -2.37 -13.34 40.92
CA SER A 65 -3.52 -13.89 40.20
C SER A 65 -3.26 -14.02 38.69
N MET A 66 -2.46 -13.13 38.12
CA MET A 66 -2.05 -13.24 36.71
C MET A 66 -1.06 -14.41 36.51
N GLU A 67 -0.07 -14.59 37.39
CA GLU A 67 0.86 -15.71 37.34
C GLU A 67 0.09 -17.05 37.45
N THR A 68 -0.87 -17.14 38.38
CA THR A 68 -1.77 -18.31 38.51
C THR A 68 -2.63 -18.52 37.27
N LEU A 69 -3.11 -17.45 36.62
CA LEU A 69 -3.86 -17.57 35.37
C LEU A 69 -2.96 -18.12 34.25
N ILE A 70 -1.73 -17.61 34.09
CA ILE A 70 -0.78 -18.09 33.09
C ILE A 70 -0.49 -19.59 33.30
N GLU A 71 -0.26 -20.02 34.54
CA GLU A 71 -0.04 -21.43 34.87
C GLU A 71 -1.30 -22.26 34.57
N THR A 72 -2.48 -21.73 34.88
CA THR A 72 -3.76 -22.37 34.56
C THR A 72 -3.91 -22.56 33.04
N LEU A 73 -3.65 -21.54 32.23
CA LEU A 73 -3.71 -21.58 30.76
C LEU A 73 -2.64 -22.54 30.19
N TYR A 74 -1.46 -22.60 30.80
CA TYR A 74 -0.40 -23.52 30.42
C TYR A 74 -0.88 -24.98 30.55
N TYR A 75 -1.47 -25.36 31.68
CA TYR A 75 -2.00 -26.72 31.85
C TYR A 75 -3.27 -26.95 31.03
N LEU A 76 -4.14 -25.95 30.85
CA LEU A 76 -5.31 -26.06 29.96
C LEU A 76 -4.93 -26.23 28.49
N SER A 77 -3.72 -25.86 28.08
CA SER A 77 -3.25 -26.15 26.72
C SER A 77 -3.03 -27.67 26.47
N ARG A 78 -3.19 -28.54 27.50
CA ARG A 78 -2.93 -29.99 27.42
C ARG A 78 -3.95 -30.85 28.17
N LEU A 79 -4.56 -30.34 29.21
CA LEU A 79 -5.36 -31.09 30.15
C LEU A 79 -6.76 -30.48 30.32
N PRO A 80 -7.80 -31.31 30.46
CA PRO A 80 -9.14 -30.84 30.81
C PRO A 80 -9.17 -30.10 32.14
N GLY A 81 -10.09 -29.12 32.27
CA GLY A 81 -10.19 -28.23 33.43
C GLY A 81 -10.34 -28.95 34.77
N ASP A 82 -11.07 -30.09 34.85
CA ASP A 82 -11.23 -30.91 36.05
C ASP A 82 -9.90 -31.47 36.58
N LYS A 83 -8.93 -31.67 35.69
CA LYS A 83 -7.56 -32.11 36.05
C LYS A 83 -6.70 -30.94 36.47
N VAL A 84 -6.85 -29.80 35.80
CA VAL A 84 -6.09 -28.58 36.09
C VAL A 84 -6.36 -28.08 37.49
N VAL A 85 -7.62 -28.09 37.95
CA VAL A 85 -8.00 -27.72 39.33
C VAL A 85 -7.25 -28.52 40.40
N LYS A 86 -6.87 -29.76 40.08
CA LYS A 86 -6.12 -30.63 41.02
C LYS A 86 -4.60 -30.43 40.99
N LEU A 87 -4.08 -29.80 39.95
CA LEU A 87 -2.64 -29.65 39.71
C LEU A 87 -2.12 -28.24 40.04
N VAL A 88 -2.97 -27.22 39.80
CA VAL A 88 -2.57 -25.83 39.96
C VAL A 88 -3.36 -25.23 41.13
N GLU A 89 -2.65 -24.84 42.18
CA GLU A 89 -3.23 -24.16 43.34
C GLU A 89 -3.85 -22.82 42.91
N GLY A 90 -5.05 -22.52 43.36
CA GLY A 90 -5.76 -21.29 43.00
C GLY A 90 -6.54 -21.33 41.66
N SER A 91 -6.27 -22.30 40.77
CA SER A 91 -6.93 -22.42 39.47
C SER A 91 -8.45 -22.66 39.55
N GLY A 92 -8.90 -23.23 40.67
CA GLY A 92 -10.32 -23.44 40.93
C GLY A 92 -11.15 -22.15 40.92
N THR A 93 -10.54 -21.01 41.21
CA THR A 93 -11.21 -19.71 41.14
C THR A 93 -11.56 -19.36 39.70
N PHE A 94 -10.62 -19.53 38.76
CA PHE A 94 -10.82 -19.26 37.33
C PHE A 94 -11.79 -20.26 36.69
N LEU A 95 -11.74 -21.52 37.09
CA LEU A 95 -12.56 -22.60 36.55
C LEU A 95 -13.90 -22.74 37.25
N LYS A 96 -14.23 -21.86 38.22
CA LYS A 96 -15.53 -21.85 38.89
C LYS A 96 -16.66 -21.54 37.91
N ASP A 97 -16.44 -20.64 36.97
CA ASP A 97 -17.31 -20.34 35.84
C ASP A 97 -16.60 -20.59 34.52
N PRO A 98 -16.69 -21.79 33.94
CA PRO A 98 -16.03 -22.14 32.69
C PRO A 98 -16.46 -21.25 31.51
N PHE A 99 -17.70 -20.75 31.49
CA PHE A 99 -18.18 -19.90 30.40
C PHE A 99 -17.52 -18.51 30.46
N LEU A 100 -17.40 -17.95 31.67
CA LEU A 100 -16.76 -16.67 31.85
C LEU A 100 -15.25 -16.73 31.54
N LEU A 101 -14.57 -17.80 31.98
CA LEU A 101 -13.16 -18.01 31.62
C LEU A 101 -12.98 -18.21 30.11
N ASN A 102 -13.87 -18.96 29.46
CA ASN A 102 -13.84 -19.15 28.01
C ASN A 102 -14.02 -17.81 27.28
N GLU A 103 -14.92 -16.96 27.75
CA GLU A 103 -15.10 -15.61 27.16
C GLU A 103 -13.86 -14.73 27.37
N LEU A 104 -13.21 -14.79 28.53
CA LEU A 104 -11.95 -14.09 28.77
C LEU A 104 -10.86 -14.53 27.76
N VAL A 105 -10.74 -15.84 27.51
CA VAL A 105 -9.78 -16.41 26.55
C VAL A 105 -10.14 -16.00 25.12
N GLU A 106 -11.42 -15.97 24.75
CA GLU A 106 -11.89 -15.48 23.45
C GLU A 106 -11.53 -14.02 23.24
N GLN A 107 -11.81 -13.17 24.22
CA GLN A 107 -11.50 -11.73 24.13
C GLN A 107 -9.99 -11.47 24.12
N PHE A 108 -9.20 -12.25 24.85
CA PHE A 108 -7.76 -12.18 24.80
C PHE A 108 -7.20 -12.58 23.43
N TYR A 109 -7.74 -13.65 22.82
CA TYR A 109 -7.36 -14.05 21.46
C TYR A 109 -7.75 -12.98 20.43
N ASN A 110 -8.92 -12.36 20.57
CA ASN A 110 -9.34 -11.25 19.72
C ASN A 110 -8.45 -10.01 19.92
N TYR A 111 -8.07 -9.69 21.17
CA TYR A 111 -7.13 -8.61 21.46
C TYR A 111 -5.78 -8.83 20.75
N TRP A 112 -5.20 -10.03 20.85
CA TRP A 112 -3.99 -10.41 20.12
C TRP A 112 -4.15 -10.19 18.62
N ARG A 113 -5.26 -10.61 18.05
CA ARG A 113 -5.52 -10.50 16.60
C ARG A 113 -5.71 -9.06 16.11
N HIS A 114 -6.15 -8.15 16.96
CA HIS A 114 -6.32 -6.73 16.62
C HIS A 114 -5.03 -5.93 16.74
N LEU A 115 -3.97 -6.48 17.31
CA LEU A 115 -2.65 -5.86 17.28
C LEU A 115 -2.03 -6.04 15.89
N HIS A 116 -1.37 -5.00 15.37
CA HIS A 116 -0.56 -5.12 14.16
C HIS A 116 0.75 -5.82 14.46
N ARG A 117 1.09 -6.87 13.73
CA ARG A 117 2.17 -7.80 14.09
C ARG A 117 3.15 -7.97 12.94
N LEU A 118 4.39 -7.51 13.14
CA LEU A 118 5.51 -7.63 12.22
C LEU A 118 6.57 -8.57 12.79
N ILE A 119 7.04 -9.53 12.00
CA ILE A 119 8.24 -10.32 12.29
C ILE A 119 9.35 -9.89 11.33
N ILE A 120 10.51 -9.53 11.88
CA ILE A 120 11.71 -9.22 11.12
C ILE A 120 12.74 -10.32 11.42
N CYS A 121 13.21 -10.99 10.36
CA CYS A 121 14.40 -11.82 10.41
C CYS A 121 15.59 -10.98 9.92
N ASP A 122 16.55 -10.75 10.82
CA ASP A 122 17.75 -9.95 10.58
C ASP A 122 19.05 -10.79 10.69
N SER A 123 18.93 -12.12 10.71
CA SER A 123 20.10 -12.99 10.78
C SER A 123 20.84 -13.01 9.46
N VAL A 124 22.10 -12.59 9.53
CA VAL A 124 23.09 -12.79 8.48
C VAL A 124 23.42 -14.28 8.43
N PHE A 125 22.95 -14.96 7.39
CA PHE A 125 23.29 -16.31 6.96
C PHE A 125 23.81 -17.28 8.03
N ASP A 126 23.01 -18.26 8.37
CA ASP A 126 23.58 -19.56 8.72
C ASP A 126 24.17 -20.14 7.42
N ARG A 127 25.48 -20.34 7.38
CA ARG A 127 26.21 -20.92 6.23
C ARG A 127 25.69 -22.30 5.82
N PHE A 128 24.84 -22.91 6.65
CA PHE A 128 24.25 -24.23 6.45
C PHE A 128 22.85 -24.22 5.85
N ASP A 129 22.13 -23.08 5.88
CA ASP A 129 20.79 -22.98 5.27
C ASP A 129 20.90 -22.45 3.82
N GLN A 130 20.89 -23.39 2.87
CA GLN A 130 20.86 -23.05 1.44
C GLN A 130 19.52 -22.47 0.96
N LYS A 131 18.50 -22.37 1.85
CA LYS A 131 17.16 -21.88 1.53
C LYS A 131 16.58 -21.02 2.67
N PRO A 132 17.26 -19.93 3.10
CA PRO A 132 16.85 -19.12 4.25
C PRO A 132 15.42 -18.57 4.13
N TYR A 133 15.01 -18.19 2.92
CA TYR A 133 13.67 -17.69 2.64
C TYR A 133 12.56 -18.71 2.91
N ARG A 134 12.78 -19.97 2.54
CA ARG A 134 11.78 -21.03 2.75
C ARG A 134 11.62 -21.35 4.24
N THR A 135 12.73 -21.47 4.95
CA THR A 135 12.72 -21.72 6.41
C THR A 135 12.03 -20.58 7.16
N PHE A 136 12.25 -19.34 6.73
CA PHE A 136 11.58 -18.19 7.33
C PHE A 136 10.05 -18.22 7.08
N ASN A 137 9.61 -18.56 5.87
CA ASN A 137 8.19 -18.71 5.56
C ASN A 137 7.53 -19.76 6.45
N ASP A 138 8.13 -20.94 6.54
CA ASP A 138 7.64 -22.05 7.39
C ASP A 138 7.54 -21.62 8.85
N LEU A 139 8.47 -20.80 9.33
CA LEU A 139 8.49 -20.28 10.70
C LEU A 139 7.33 -19.33 10.98
N VAL A 140 7.01 -18.42 10.07
CA VAL A 140 5.89 -17.48 10.21
C VAL A 140 4.55 -18.22 10.16
N GLU A 141 4.41 -19.21 9.28
CA GLU A 141 3.22 -20.07 9.20
C GLU A 141 3.06 -20.95 10.45
N SER A 142 4.16 -21.49 10.96
CA SER A 142 4.15 -22.30 12.19
C SER A 142 3.66 -21.50 13.38
N LEU A 143 4.09 -20.25 13.54
CA LEU A 143 3.57 -19.37 14.60
C LEU A 143 2.06 -19.20 14.50
N MET A 144 1.51 -18.98 13.30
CA MET A 144 0.07 -18.88 13.09
C MET A 144 -0.67 -20.15 13.52
N HIS A 145 -0.11 -21.32 13.19
CA HIS A 145 -0.65 -22.60 13.60
C HIS A 145 -0.61 -22.78 15.12
N ILE A 146 0.52 -22.51 15.76
CA ILE A 146 0.70 -22.67 17.20
C ILE A 146 -0.25 -21.77 17.98
N VAL A 147 -0.35 -20.49 17.67
CA VAL A 147 -1.28 -19.56 18.35
C VAL A 147 -2.71 -20.05 18.24
N ARG A 148 -3.15 -20.45 17.04
CA ARG A 148 -4.51 -20.90 16.81
C ARG A 148 -4.82 -22.24 17.50
N SER A 149 -3.92 -23.20 17.45
CA SER A 149 -4.10 -24.51 18.11
C SER A 149 -4.10 -24.38 19.62
N THR A 150 -3.21 -23.57 20.19
CA THR A 150 -3.15 -23.29 21.62
C THR A 150 -4.47 -22.71 22.13
N TYR A 151 -4.97 -21.65 21.47
CA TYR A 151 -6.25 -21.03 21.80
C TYR A 151 -7.41 -22.04 21.77
N ARG A 152 -7.54 -22.84 20.72
CA ARG A 152 -8.58 -23.85 20.59
C ARG A 152 -8.52 -24.92 21.65
N THR A 153 -7.34 -25.47 21.89
CA THR A 153 -7.14 -26.52 22.90
C THR A 153 -7.53 -26.01 24.29
N ILE A 154 -7.17 -24.77 24.61
CA ILE A 154 -7.56 -24.17 25.89
C ILE A 154 -9.08 -24.06 26.00
N GLN A 155 -9.77 -23.54 24.98
CA GLN A 155 -11.24 -23.44 24.96
C GLN A 155 -11.93 -24.80 25.10
N GLU A 156 -11.47 -25.79 24.36
CA GLU A 156 -11.99 -27.14 24.42
C GLU A 156 -11.81 -27.78 25.81
N ASN A 157 -10.67 -27.56 26.45
CA ASN A 157 -10.37 -28.05 27.78
C ASN A 157 -11.08 -27.28 28.90
N ILE A 158 -11.46 -26.03 28.68
CA ILE A 158 -12.33 -25.25 29.59
C ILE A 158 -13.79 -25.77 29.51
N THR A 159 -14.32 -25.89 28.31
CA THR A 159 -15.75 -26.13 28.09
C THR A 159 -16.11 -27.60 28.04
N GLY A 160 -15.14 -28.48 27.79
CA GLY A 160 -15.35 -29.90 27.54
C GLY A 160 -16.05 -30.20 26.20
N ASN A 161 -16.18 -29.21 25.32
CA ASN A 161 -16.86 -29.30 24.03
C ASN A 161 -15.96 -28.84 22.88
N HIS A 162 -16.14 -29.47 21.72
CA HIS A 162 -15.53 -29.04 20.46
C HIS A 162 -16.46 -28.09 19.69
N PRO A 163 -16.01 -26.94 19.25
CA PRO A 163 -16.77 -26.09 18.35
C PRO A 163 -17.15 -26.83 17.08
N LYS A 164 -18.38 -26.65 16.60
CA LYS A 164 -18.85 -27.28 15.36
C LYS A 164 -18.44 -26.53 14.11
N ILE A 165 -18.06 -25.24 14.26
CA ILE A 165 -17.60 -24.37 13.17
C ILE A 165 -16.33 -23.69 13.62
N TYR A 166 -15.25 -23.91 12.85
CA TYR A 166 -13.96 -23.24 13.04
C TYR A 166 -13.74 -22.20 11.94
N ARG A 167 -13.50 -20.96 12.32
CA ARG A 167 -13.08 -19.89 11.40
C ARG A 167 -11.57 -19.76 11.44
N GLN A 168 -10.92 -20.05 10.31
CA GLN A 168 -9.45 -20.01 10.16
C GLN A 168 -8.96 -18.58 9.87
N VAL A 169 -9.09 -17.68 10.85
CA VAL A 169 -8.61 -16.31 10.73
C VAL A 169 -7.10 -16.21 11.01
N SER A 170 -6.45 -15.17 10.47
CA SER A 170 -5.02 -14.92 10.72
C SER A 170 -4.76 -14.70 12.21
N ALA A 171 -3.81 -15.45 12.77
CA ALA A 171 -3.50 -15.45 14.21
C ALA A 171 -1.98 -15.37 14.50
N GLY A 172 -1.14 -15.44 13.47
CA GLY A 172 0.31 -15.22 13.56
C GLY A 172 0.68 -13.77 13.31
N ALA A 173 1.84 -13.52 12.71
CA ALA A 173 2.17 -12.21 12.19
C ALA A 173 1.38 -11.91 10.91
N GLU A 174 1.02 -10.65 10.71
CA GLU A 174 0.39 -10.19 9.47
C GLU A 174 1.41 -9.94 8.38
N ILE A 175 2.62 -9.55 8.80
CA ILE A 175 3.75 -9.26 7.94
C ILE A 175 4.98 -9.98 8.47
N GLY A 176 5.70 -10.66 7.58
CA GLY A 176 7.03 -11.18 7.79
C GLY A 176 8.02 -10.52 6.84
N ALA A 177 9.21 -10.19 7.31
CA ALA A 177 10.27 -9.62 6.47
C ALA A 177 11.62 -10.25 6.75
N ILE A 178 12.37 -10.55 5.68
CA ILE A 178 13.81 -10.72 5.76
C ILE A 178 14.42 -9.37 5.42
N ALA A 179 15.13 -8.78 6.39
CA ALA A 179 15.81 -7.51 6.23
C ALA A 179 17.28 -7.69 6.64
N LEU A 180 18.19 -7.39 5.72
CA LEU A 180 19.62 -7.64 5.89
C LEU A 180 20.43 -6.37 5.66
N PRO A 181 21.61 -6.23 6.27
CA PRO A 181 22.56 -5.19 5.89
C PRO A 181 22.91 -5.33 4.41
N TYR A 182 22.96 -4.22 3.71
CA TYR A 182 23.38 -4.18 2.31
C TYR A 182 24.12 -2.89 2.03
N HIS A 183 25.27 -2.99 1.40
CA HIS A 183 26.05 -1.81 1.01
C HIS A 183 25.49 -1.25 -0.30
N ILE A 184 24.70 -0.17 -0.21
CA ILE A 184 24.14 0.51 -1.35
C ILE A 184 25.20 1.41 -1.99
N ASN A 185 25.19 1.54 -3.31
CA ASN A 185 26.09 2.41 -4.06
C ASN A 185 25.68 3.88 -3.93
N TYR A 186 25.81 4.43 -2.71
CA TYR A 186 25.57 5.85 -2.43
C TYR A 186 26.83 6.67 -2.68
N PRO A 187 26.68 7.97 -3.01
CA PRO A 187 27.79 8.91 -2.92
C PRO A 187 28.35 8.97 -1.50
N ALA A 188 29.67 9.04 -1.36
CA ALA A 188 30.31 9.14 -0.05
C ALA A 188 29.91 10.45 0.70
N GLY A 189 29.92 10.41 2.03
CA GLY A 189 29.65 11.55 2.89
C GLY A 189 28.26 11.54 3.52
N LEU A 190 27.37 12.47 3.19
CA LEU A 190 26.06 12.62 3.85
C LEU A 190 25.17 11.36 3.75
N TYR A 191 25.37 10.55 2.75
CA TYR A 191 24.59 9.32 2.52
C TYR A 191 25.05 8.14 3.38
N ASP A 192 26.24 8.23 4.00
CA ASP A 192 26.80 7.11 4.79
C ASP A 192 25.91 6.75 5.99
N SER A 193 25.17 7.72 6.53
CA SER A 193 24.22 7.50 7.63
C SER A 193 23.07 6.53 7.29
N LEU A 194 22.82 6.26 6.02
CA LEU A 194 21.76 5.35 5.55
C LEU A 194 22.27 3.92 5.35
N GLN A 195 23.59 3.69 5.35
CA GLN A 195 24.20 2.39 5.06
C GLN A 195 23.94 1.33 6.14
N ASP A 196 23.72 1.76 7.39
CA ASP A 196 23.51 0.85 8.52
C ASP A 196 22.06 0.37 8.63
N ILE A 197 21.14 0.94 7.84
CA ILE A 197 19.71 0.57 7.87
C ILE A 197 19.49 -0.70 7.06
N PHE A 198 18.78 -1.65 7.67
CA PHE A 198 18.52 -2.94 7.03
C PHE A 198 17.57 -2.79 5.84
N VAL A 199 17.97 -3.42 4.73
CA VAL A 199 17.24 -3.43 3.46
C VAL A 199 16.36 -4.67 3.40
N ILE A 200 15.07 -4.49 3.13
CA ILE A 200 14.12 -5.57 2.95
C ILE A 200 14.51 -6.36 1.69
N ARG A 201 14.69 -7.68 1.86
CA ARG A 201 15.05 -8.62 0.79
C ARG A 201 13.89 -9.51 0.38
N GLN A 202 12.97 -9.74 1.32
CA GLN A 202 11.74 -10.47 1.10
C GLN A 202 10.68 -9.95 2.05
N ALA A 203 9.45 -9.84 1.58
CA ALA A 203 8.28 -9.58 2.39
C ALA A 203 7.26 -10.72 2.22
N LEU A 204 6.69 -11.17 3.34
CA LEU A 204 5.51 -12.02 3.40
C LEU A 204 4.38 -11.19 3.95
N ILE A 205 3.30 -11.13 3.21
CA ILE A 205 2.08 -10.46 3.64
C ILE A 205 0.92 -11.46 3.61
N TYR A 206 0.02 -11.38 4.57
CA TYR A 206 -1.12 -12.31 4.72
C TYR A 206 -2.45 -11.58 4.47
N PRO A 207 -2.73 -11.19 3.22
CA PRO A 207 -3.96 -10.50 2.90
C PRO A 207 -5.19 -11.44 2.96
N PRO A 208 -6.41 -10.89 3.06
CA PRO A 208 -6.67 -9.45 3.17
C PRO A 208 -6.22 -8.91 4.53
N MET A 209 -5.50 -7.79 4.53
CA MET A 209 -5.07 -7.11 5.76
C MET A 209 -5.92 -5.87 6.01
N ILE A 210 -6.19 -5.59 7.28
CA ILE A 210 -6.96 -4.40 7.70
C ILE A 210 -6.10 -3.59 8.65
N PHE A 211 -5.77 -2.35 8.26
CA PHE A 211 -4.96 -1.46 9.07
C PHE A 211 -5.75 -0.24 9.54
N LYS A 212 -5.51 0.17 10.78
CA LYS A 212 -5.91 1.47 11.30
C LYS A 212 -4.71 2.40 11.23
N THR A 213 -4.82 3.46 10.45
CA THR A 213 -3.79 4.47 10.31
C THR A 213 -4.23 5.78 10.95
N PRO A 214 -3.31 6.62 11.45
CA PRO A 214 -3.68 7.86 12.14
C PRO A 214 -4.55 8.80 11.31
N MET A 215 -4.33 8.81 9.99
CA MET A 215 -5.04 9.68 9.04
C MET A 215 -5.58 8.89 7.84
N ASN A 216 -6.60 9.46 7.18
CA ASN A 216 -7.22 8.92 5.95
C ASN A 216 -7.26 9.94 4.79
N LYS A 217 -6.58 11.09 4.94
CA LYS A 217 -6.49 12.14 3.91
C LYS A 217 -5.10 12.79 3.92
N ARG A 218 -4.73 13.40 2.81
CA ARG A 218 -3.53 14.21 2.63
C ARG A 218 -3.90 15.68 2.41
N THR A 219 -3.09 16.58 2.93
CA THR A 219 -3.19 18.02 2.70
C THR A 219 -1.83 18.58 2.23
N GLY A 220 -1.84 19.75 1.61
CA GLY A 220 -0.63 20.44 1.16
C GLY A 220 0.03 19.86 -0.10
N GLN A 221 1.11 20.48 -0.52
CA GLN A 221 1.94 20.11 -1.66
C GLN A 221 3.32 19.64 -1.14
N PHE A 222 4.11 19.02 -2.01
CA PHE A 222 5.51 18.72 -1.73
C PHE A 222 6.37 19.88 -2.25
N GLU A 223 7.20 20.48 -1.38
CA GLU A 223 7.94 21.68 -1.71
C GLU A 223 9.43 21.38 -1.92
N PRO A 224 10.07 21.95 -2.96
CA PRO A 224 11.51 21.86 -3.14
C PRO A 224 12.24 22.70 -2.10
N ILE A 225 13.37 22.17 -1.60
CA ILE A 225 14.23 22.86 -0.63
C ILE A 225 15.66 22.99 -1.16
N ALA A 226 16.40 24.00 -0.65
CA ALA A 226 17.77 24.27 -1.07
C ALA A 226 18.84 23.51 -0.26
N LYS A 227 18.52 23.03 0.95
CA LYS A 227 19.45 22.33 1.83
C LYS A 227 19.17 20.82 1.79
N ASN A 228 20.23 20.01 1.65
CA ASN A 228 20.10 18.55 1.70
C ASN A 228 19.58 18.11 3.08
N PRO A 229 18.44 17.43 3.15
CA PRO A 229 17.83 17.01 4.43
C PRO A 229 18.66 15.97 5.18
N LEU A 230 19.60 15.29 4.52
CA LEU A 230 20.50 14.33 5.17
C LEU A 230 21.54 14.99 6.07
N THR A 231 21.77 16.30 5.94
CA THR A 231 22.83 17.02 6.69
C THR A 231 22.69 16.90 8.21
N ASP A 232 21.48 16.93 8.71
CA ASP A 232 21.18 16.90 10.16
C ASP A 232 20.41 15.62 10.54
N LEU A 233 20.35 14.63 9.65
CA LEU A 233 19.55 13.43 9.83
C LEU A 233 20.37 12.30 10.44
N HIS A 234 19.89 11.78 11.57
CA HIS A 234 20.38 10.55 12.18
C HIS A 234 19.22 9.58 12.35
N LEU A 235 19.34 8.38 11.75
CA LEU A 235 18.32 7.34 11.81
C LEU A 235 18.87 6.13 12.57
N PRO A 236 18.33 5.82 13.78
CA PRO A 236 18.74 4.64 14.52
C PRO A 236 18.44 3.35 13.73
N PRO A 237 19.44 2.50 13.37
CA PRO A 237 19.22 1.36 12.47
C PRO A 237 18.18 0.36 12.97
N ASN A 238 18.00 0.24 14.29
CA ASN A 238 17.03 -0.68 14.88
C ASN A 238 15.57 -0.20 14.79
N GLU A 239 15.34 1.06 14.45
CA GLU A 239 14.01 1.68 14.38
C GLU A 239 13.56 1.92 12.93
N TRP A 240 14.38 1.53 11.96
CA TRP A 240 14.14 1.81 10.54
C TRP A 240 14.29 0.57 9.68
N LEU A 241 13.59 0.57 8.56
CA LEU A 241 13.76 -0.35 7.46
C LEU A 241 13.81 0.40 6.14
N CYS A 242 14.47 -0.18 5.14
CA CYS A 242 14.49 0.31 3.77
C CYS A 242 13.71 -0.65 2.87
N TYR A 243 12.69 -0.14 2.17
CA TYR A 243 12.01 -0.79 1.06
C TYR A 243 12.61 -0.28 -0.27
N PRO A 244 13.44 -1.07 -0.95
CA PRO A 244 13.97 -0.69 -2.27
C PRO A 244 12.90 -0.89 -3.34
N ALA A 245 12.22 0.20 -3.72
CA ALA A 245 11.10 0.17 -4.65
C ALA A 245 11.55 0.32 -6.11
N LYS A 246 11.06 -0.55 -6.98
CA LYS A 246 11.10 -0.34 -8.44
C LYS A 246 9.87 0.45 -8.85
N VAL A 247 10.05 1.70 -9.22
CA VAL A 247 8.99 2.63 -9.60
C VAL A 247 9.13 2.92 -11.10
N GLY A 248 8.31 2.27 -11.92
CA GLY A 248 8.67 2.11 -13.30
C GLY A 248 10.07 1.50 -13.39
N GLU A 249 10.98 2.10 -14.17
CA GLU A 249 12.38 1.64 -14.29
C GLU A 249 13.31 2.24 -13.21
N LEU A 250 12.83 3.20 -12.40
CA LEU A 250 13.65 3.87 -11.40
C LEU A 250 13.76 3.05 -10.10
N LEU A 251 14.92 3.13 -9.45
CA LEU A 251 15.16 2.60 -8.12
C LEU A 251 15.02 3.70 -7.07
N ILE A 252 14.00 3.62 -6.25
CA ILE A 252 13.76 4.56 -5.14
C ILE A 252 13.92 3.83 -3.81
N MET A 253 14.87 4.27 -2.99
CA MET A 253 15.12 3.71 -1.68
C MET A 253 14.19 4.36 -0.67
N VAL A 254 13.17 3.64 -0.21
CA VAL A 254 12.15 4.17 0.71
C VAL A 254 12.48 3.73 2.13
N TYR A 255 13.03 4.66 2.92
CA TYR A 255 13.30 4.47 4.34
C TYR A 255 12.05 4.85 5.14
N PHE A 256 11.60 3.98 6.02
CA PHE A 256 10.46 4.26 6.91
C PHE A 256 10.74 3.82 8.33
N CYS A 257 10.26 4.61 9.30
CA CYS A 257 10.34 4.22 10.70
C CYS A 257 9.40 3.04 10.99
N LEU A 258 9.78 2.17 11.91
CA LEU A 258 9.01 0.97 12.23
C LEU A 258 7.60 1.27 12.79
N ASP A 259 7.38 2.45 13.32
CA ASP A 259 6.05 2.87 13.77
C ASP A 259 5.05 3.05 12.61
N PHE A 260 5.56 3.18 11.37
CA PHE A 260 4.76 3.23 10.13
C PHE A 260 4.94 1.97 9.27
N PHE A 261 5.28 0.82 9.89
CA PHE A 261 5.58 -0.37 9.11
C PHE A 261 4.41 -0.84 8.24
N GLU A 262 3.18 -0.72 8.69
CA GLU A 262 2.01 -1.11 7.92
C GLU A 262 1.88 -0.29 6.62
N LEU A 263 2.23 1.01 6.67
CA LEU A 263 2.27 1.87 5.50
C LEU A 263 3.45 1.49 4.58
N GLY A 264 4.64 1.28 5.17
CA GLY A 264 5.84 0.86 4.44
C GLY A 264 5.64 -0.47 3.69
N PHE A 265 5.08 -1.48 4.35
CA PHE A 265 4.82 -2.78 3.71
C PHE A 265 3.63 -2.76 2.74
N SER A 266 2.74 -1.78 2.84
CA SER A 266 1.68 -1.60 1.83
C SER A 266 2.23 -1.26 0.43
N LEU A 267 3.49 -0.82 0.33
CA LEU A 267 4.19 -0.63 -0.94
C LEU A 267 4.30 -1.93 -1.75
N CYS A 268 4.28 -3.11 -1.11
CA CYS A 268 4.32 -4.41 -1.80
C CYS A 268 3.20 -4.59 -2.82
N ASN A 269 2.05 -3.94 -2.63
CA ASN A 269 0.95 -3.99 -3.58
C ASN A 269 1.06 -2.92 -4.69
N LEU A 270 1.97 -1.95 -4.57
CA LEU A 270 2.14 -0.88 -5.57
C LEU A 270 3.43 -0.99 -6.38
N PHE A 271 4.55 -1.35 -5.75
CA PHE A 271 5.87 -1.28 -6.36
C PHE A 271 6.61 -2.60 -6.16
N GLU A 272 7.22 -3.11 -7.22
CA GLU A 272 8.06 -4.29 -7.16
C GLU A 272 9.23 -4.05 -6.19
N LEU A 273 9.57 -5.08 -5.42
CA LEU A 273 10.76 -5.05 -4.57
C LEU A 273 12.01 -5.28 -5.43
N ALA A 274 12.99 -4.41 -5.30
CA ALA A 274 14.24 -4.51 -6.04
C ALA A 274 15.01 -5.79 -5.68
N ASP A 275 15.57 -6.43 -6.68
CA ASP A 275 16.41 -7.62 -6.53
C ASP A 275 17.90 -7.28 -6.31
N GLU A 276 18.76 -8.31 -6.24
CA GLU A 276 20.20 -8.15 -6.03
C GLU A 276 20.89 -7.37 -7.15
N GLU A 277 20.42 -7.50 -8.40
CA GLU A 277 21.02 -6.79 -9.53
C GLU A 277 20.61 -5.32 -9.53
N ASP A 278 19.34 -5.04 -9.21
CA ASP A 278 18.86 -3.66 -9.07
C ASP A 278 19.65 -2.88 -8.02
N LEU A 279 19.97 -3.53 -6.88
CA LEU A 279 20.67 -2.89 -5.76
C LEU A 279 22.15 -2.60 -6.02
N LYS A 280 22.75 -3.15 -7.09
CA LYS A 280 24.12 -2.83 -7.48
C LYS A 280 24.26 -1.45 -8.12
N ARG A 281 23.18 -0.93 -8.69
CA ARG A 281 23.18 0.40 -9.30
C ARG A 281 22.97 1.51 -8.26
N LYS A 282 23.39 2.72 -8.59
CA LYS A 282 23.09 3.90 -7.77
C LYS A 282 21.59 4.16 -7.80
N PRO A 283 20.94 4.41 -6.65
CA PRO A 283 19.54 4.79 -6.61
C PRO A 283 19.27 6.13 -7.31
N ASP A 284 18.09 6.22 -7.95
CA ASP A 284 17.62 7.43 -8.62
C ASP A 284 17.03 8.44 -7.61
N ALA A 285 16.46 7.94 -6.52
CA ALA A 285 15.94 8.76 -5.44
C ALA A 285 15.96 8.05 -4.09
N ILE A 286 15.90 8.83 -3.03
CA ILE A 286 15.77 8.40 -1.64
C ILE A 286 14.54 9.07 -1.05
N PHE A 287 13.76 8.32 -0.29
CA PHE A 287 12.63 8.87 0.43
C PHE A 287 12.67 8.44 1.89
N ILE A 288 12.62 9.41 2.81
CA ILE A 288 12.65 9.21 4.25
C ILE A 288 11.27 9.56 4.82
N TYR A 289 10.54 8.52 5.21
CA TYR A 289 9.18 8.63 5.72
C TYR A 289 9.12 8.38 7.22
N GLY A 290 8.74 9.41 7.96
CA GLY A 290 8.76 9.42 9.42
C GLY A 290 10.09 9.95 9.99
N ALA A 291 10.72 10.92 9.32
CA ALA A 291 11.95 11.55 9.81
C ALA A 291 11.73 12.20 11.18
N PRO A 292 12.75 12.22 12.07
CA PRO A 292 12.67 12.94 13.33
C PRO A 292 12.23 14.40 13.09
N PRO A 293 11.21 14.92 13.79
CA PRO A 293 10.65 16.26 13.52
C PRO A 293 11.69 17.38 13.60
N GLU A 294 12.67 17.26 14.51
CA GLU A 294 13.75 18.24 14.73
C GLU A 294 14.76 18.28 13.56
N ALA A 295 14.89 17.19 12.81
CA ALA A 295 15.73 17.09 11.63
C ALA A 295 14.96 17.35 10.33
N ALA A 296 13.63 17.42 10.38
CA ALA A 296 12.82 17.63 9.19
C ALA A 296 12.85 19.11 8.77
N PRO A 297 13.35 19.43 7.58
CA PRO A 297 13.32 20.80 7.09
C PRO A 297 11.91 21.25 6.74
N HIS A 298 11.63 22.56 6.84
CA HIS A 298 10.34 23.13 6.45
C HIS A 298 10.51 24.35 5.57
N VAL A 299 9.57 24.55 4.66
CA VAL A 299 9.51 25.72 3.78
C VAL A 299 8.09 26.30 3.86
N GLY A 300 7.99 27.57 4.25
CA GLY A 300 6.70 28.25 4.31
C GLY A 300 5.66 27.58 5.23
N GLY A 301 6.11 26.84 6.26
CA GLY A 301 5.26 26.03 7.14
C GLY A 301 4.93 24.64 6.60
N ASN A 302 5.44 24.25 5.44
CA ASN A 302 5.29 22.92 4.87
C ASN A 302 6.47 22.02 5.28
N GLU A 303 6.15 20.84 5.80
CA GLU A 303 7.11 19.84 6.29
C GLU A 303 7.26 18.64 5.32
N THR A 304 6.50 18.61 4.24
CA THR A 304 6.59 17.59 3.20
C THR A 304 7.43 18.12 2.05
N VAL A 305 8.72 17.81 2.07
CA VAL A 305 9.71 18.48 1.23
C VAL A 305 10.59 17.50 0.45
N PHE A 306 11.21 18.00 -0.62
CA PHE A 306 12.22 17.24 -1.34
C PHE A 306 13.39 18.12 -1.77
N TYR A 307 14.56 17.51 -1.96
CA TYR A 307 15.81 18.13 -2.38
C TYR A 307 16.33 17.48 -3.67
N GLU A 308 16.86 18.29 -4.55
CA GLU A 308 17.52 17.85 -5.78
C GLU A 308 19.04 17.92 -5.62
N ASP A 309 19.69 16.78 -5.39
CA ASP A 309 21.14 16.66 -5.41
C ASP A 309 21.62 16.51 -6.87
N ARG A 310 21.88 17.65 -7.49
CA ARG A 310 22.29 17.70 -8.91
C ARG A 310 23.69 17.13 -9.14
N GLU A 311 24.59 17.25 -8.17
CA GLU A 311 25.95 16.73 -8.28
C GLU A 311 25.94 15.21 -8.32
N ASN A 312 25.07 14.61 -7.53
CA ASN A 312 24.93 13.16 -7.44
C ASN A 312 23.76 12.62 -8.27
N ASP A 313 23.07 13.46 -9.03
CA ASP A 313 21.88 13.08 -9.80
C ASP A 313 20.91 12.20 -8.99
N CYS A 314 20.53 12.67 -7.80
CA CYS A 314 19.66 11.96 -6.86
C CYS A 314 18.62 12.93 -6.27
N LEU A 315 17.37 12.47 -6.11
CA LEU A 315 16.34 13.23 -5.41
C LEU A 315 16.15 12.67 -4.00
N ILE A 316 15.91 13.55 -3.02
CA ILE A 316 15.72 13.15 -1.63
C ILE A 316 14.42 13.74 -1.11
N GLY A 317 13.40 12.90 -0.88
CA GLY A 317 12.13 13.27 -0.26
C GLY A 317 12.17 13.06 1.24
N THR A 318 11.50 13.93 2.00
CA THR A 318 11.42 13.81 3.47
C THR A 318 10.03 14.18 3.96
N ILE A 319 9.48 13.34 4.84
CA ILE A 319 8.23 13.58 5.55
C ILE A 319 8.48 13.26 7.03
N PRO A 320 8.16 14.18 7.97
CA PRO A 320 8.45 13.97 9.39
C PRO A 320 7.52 12.95 10.04
N TYR A 321 7.96 12.42 11.19
CA TYR A 321 7.17 11.54 12.04
C TYR A 321 6.14 12.36 12.83
N LYS A 322 4.90 12.35 12.35
CA LYS A 322 3.72 12.93 13.01
C LYS A 322 2.48 12.14 12.60
N ASP A 323 1.49 12.06 13.49
CA ASP A 323 0.22 11.37 13.21
C ASP A 323 -0.49 11.96 11.97
N GLU A 324 -0.39 13.28 11.73
CA GLU A 324 -0.98 13.95 10.56
C GLU A 324 -0.41 13.46 9.21
N PHE A 325 0.78 12.87 9.20
CA PHE A 325 1.40 12.26 8.02
C PHE A 325 1.24 10.73 7.98
N GLY A 326 0.62 10.12 8.98
CA GLY A 326 0.32 8.70 9.06
C GLY A 326 -0.76 8.26 8.08
N TYR A 327 -0.56 8.52 6.78
CA TYR A 327 -1.49 8.18 5.70
C TYR A 327 -0.74 7.73 4.45
N PHE A 328 -1.13 6.60 3.91
CA PHE A 328 -0.47 5.99 2.75
C PHE A 328 -0.40 6.91 1.51
N GLY A 329 -1.35 7.83 1.38
CA GLY A 329 -1.35 8.83 0.31
C GLY A 329 -0.14 9.77 0.33
N TYR A 330 0.45 10.06 1.50
CA TYR A 330 1.71 10.82 1.58
C TYR A 330 2.88 9.99 1.02
N LEU A 331 2.97 8.73 1.44
CA LEU A 331 4.03 7.82 1.01
C LEU A 331 3.98 7.58 -0.50
N LYS A 332 2.83 7.17 -1.04
CA LYS A 332 2.64 6.96 -2.47
C LYS A 332 2.98 8.21 -3.29
N LYS A 333 2.39 9.36 -2.91
CA LYS A 333 2.48 10.57 -3.74
C LYS A 333 3.85 11.22 -3.72
N MET A 334 4.63 11.12 -2.63
CA MET A 334 6.03 11.55 -2.65
C MET A 334 6.84 10.68 -3.61
N ILE A 335 6.70 9.36 -3.57
CA ILE A 335 7.38 8.45 -4.50
C ILE A 335 7.07 8.83 -5.95
N LEU A 336 5.80 9.08 -6.27
CA LEU A 336 5.38 9.51 -7.63
C LEU A 336 5.94 10.89 -8.01
N THR A 337 6.03 11.82 -7.05
CA THR A 337 6.66 13.14 -7.27
C THR A 337 8.12 12.98 -7.66
N LEU A 338 8.89 12.21 -6.88
CA LEU A 338 10.31 11.96 -7.16
C LEU A 338 10.49 11.25 -8.51
N HIS A 339 9.67 10.23 -8.79
CA HIS A 339 9.68 9.53 -10.08
C HIS A 339 9.44 10.48 -11.24
N ASN A 340 8.36 11.27 -11.20
CA ASN A 340 7.99 12.12 -12.32
C ASN A 340 9.00 13.23 -12.58
N ILE A 341 9.61 13.81 -11.53
CA ILE A 341 10.69 14.79 -11.67
C ILE A 341 11.89 14.16 -12.40
N LYS A 342 12.32 12.95 -11.99
CA LYS A 342 13.42 12.23 -12.68
C LYS A 342 13.07 11.94 -14.14
N ARG A 343 11.83 11.51 -14.41
CA ARG A 343 11.36 11.24 -15.78
C ARG A 343 11.37 12.49 -16.66
N MET A 344 10.89 13.63 -16.14
CA MET A 344 10.97 14.91 -16.87
C MET A 344 12.42 15.30 -17.18
N ARG A 345 13.35 15.14 -16.21
CA ARG A 345 14.79 15.40 -16.42
C ARG A 345 15.39 14.52 -17.51
N SER A 346 14.83 13.33 -17.72
CA SER A 346 15.21 12.41 -18.80
C SER A 346 14.42 12.62 -20.10
N GLY A 347 13.61 13.69 -20.18
CA GLY A 347 12.85 14.06 -21.38
C GLY A 347 11.55 13.28 -21.60
N PHE A 348 11.07 12.53 -20.62
CA PHE A 348 9.75 11.86 -20.66
C PHE A 348 8.64 12.84 -20.29
N LEU A 349 7.43 12.60 -20.80
CA LEU A 349 6.22 13.33 -20.40
C LEU A 349 5.42 12.48 -19.40
N PRO A 350 5.44 12.76 -18.09
CA PRO A 350 4.55 12.12 -17.13
C PRO A 350 3.08 12.46 -17.41
N PHE A 351 2.18 11.54 -17.11
CA PHE A 351 0.74 11.77 -17.18
C PHE A 351 0.00 11.20 -15.95
N HIS A 352 -1.12 11.84 -15.59
CA HIS A 352 -2.09 11.32 -14.64
C HIS A 352 -3.25 10.73 -15.41
N GLY A 353 -3.32 9.40 -15.41
CA GLY A 353 -4.31 8.68 -16.21
C GLY A 353 -4.13 7.17 -16.18
N ALA A 354 -5.08 6.47 -16.77
CA ALA A 354 -5.02 5.05 -16.99
C ALA A 354 -4.48 4.74 -18.40
N MET A 355 -3.58 3.78 -18.50
CA MET A 355 -3.13 3.22 -19.77
C MET A 355 -3.50 1.75 -19.85
N VAL A 356 -4.22 1.39 -20.91
CA VAL A 356 -4.65 0.01 -21.17
C VAL A 356 -4.34 -0.41 -22.59
N ARG A 357 -4.04 -1.69 -22.76
CA ARG A 357 -3.92 -2.32 -24.06
C ARG A 357 -5.07 -3.30 -24.22
N ILE A 358 -5.94 -3.06 -25.20
CA ILE A 358 -7.16 -3.81 -25.48
C ILE A 358 -6.95 -4.62 -26.74
N THR A 359 -7.24 -5.92 -26.69
CA THR A 359 -7.21 -6.80 -27.85
C THR A 359 -8.62 -7.34 -28.09
N LEU A 360 -9.19 -7.06 -29.24
CA LEU A 360 -10.47 -7.64 -29.69
C LEU A 360 -10.18 -8.91 -30.51
N HIS A 361 -11.18 -9.80 -30.58
CA HIS A 361 -11.06 -10.98 -31.44
C HIS A 361 -10.93 -10.61 -32.93
N GLY A 362 -9.87 -11.06 -33.59
CA GLY A 362 -9.60 -10.79 -34.99
C GLY A 362 -8.98 -9.42 -35.30
N CYS A 363 -8.70 -8.60 -34.26
CA CYS A 363 -8.10 -7.27 -34.40
C CYS A 363 -6.66 -7.25 -33.85
N ARG A 364 -5.85 -6.27 -34.28
CA ARG A 364 -4.57 -5.99 -33.64
C ARG A 364 -4.80 -5.39 -32.25
N PRO A 365 -3.85 -5.53 -31.32
CA PRO A 365 -3.93 -4.83 -30.05
C PRO A 365 -3.96 -3.31 -30.23
N PHE A 366 -4.79 -2.63 -29.44
CA PHE A 366 -4.96 -1.18 -29.41
C PHE A 366 -4.62 -0.63 -28.02
N SER A 367 -3.70 0.32 -27.96
CA SER A 367 -3.23 0.89 -26.69
C SER A 367 -3.77 2.30 -26.51
N LEU A 368 -4.48 2.49 -25.41
CA LEU A 368 -5.20 3.71 -25.06
C LEU A 368 -4.68 4.30 -23.77
N VAL A 369 -4.44 5.61 -23.74
CA VAL A 369 -4.23 6.39 -22.52
C VAL A 369 -5.46 7.29 -22.32
N VAL A 370 -6.07 7.20 -21.13
CA VAL A 370 -7.16 8.09 -20.69
C VAL A 370 -6.66 8.93 -19.54
N MET A 371 -6.37 10.21 -19.80
CA MET A 371 -5.90 11.17 -18.79
C MET A 371 -7.08 11.86 -18.10
N GLY A 372 -6.96 12.12 -16.82
CA GLY A 372 -8.00 12.78 -16.03
C GLY A 372 -7.77 12.59 -14.53
N ASP A 373 -8.31 13.48 -13.71
CA ASP A 373 -8.23 13.41 -12.25
C ASP A 373 -9.10 12.27 -11.68
N SER A 374 -8.98 12.01 -10.39
CA SER A 374 -9.83 11.05 -9.68
C SER A 374 -11.32 11.39 -9.86
N GLY A 375 -12.13 10.37 -10.21
CA GLY A 375 -13.55 10.57 -10.50
C GLY A 375 -13.86 11.13 -11.90
N ALA A 376 -12.88 11.23 -12.79
CA ALA A 376 -13.12 11.62 -14.19
C ALA A 376 -13.80 10.52 -15.03
N GLY A 377 -13.95 9.29 -14.50
CA GLY A 377 -14.61 8.19 -15.18
C GLY A 377 -13.68 7.25 -15.96
N LYS A 378 -12.37 7.35 -15.76
CA LYS A 378 -11.36 6.50 -16.44
C LYS A 378 -11.58 5.01 -16.19
N SER A 379 -11.52 4.60 -14.94
CA SER A 379 -11.65 3.20 -14.53
C SER A 379 -13.06 2.68 -14.76
N GLU A 380 -14.07 3.51 -14.53
CA GLU A 380 -15.47 3.17 -14.74
C GLU A 380 -15.77 2.87 -16.22
N THR A 381 -15.17 3.64 -17.16
CA THR A 381 -15.32 3.39 -18.60
C THR A 381 -14.64 2.10 -19.05
N ILE A 382 -13.43 1.82 -18.55
CA ILE A 382 -12.70 0.58 -18.87
C ILE A 382 -13.45 -0.65 -18.31
N GLU A 383 -14.00 -0.54 -17.12
CA GLU A 383 -14.79 -1.61 -16.51
C GLU A 383 -16.13 -1.80 -17.22
N ALA A 384 -16.80 -0.70 -17.62
CA ALA A 384 -18.01 -0.77 -18.44
C ALA A 384 -17.74 -1.49 -19.77
N LEU A 385 -16.62 -1.19 -20.42
CA LEU A 385 -16.21 -1.88 -21.66
C LEU A 385 -16.07 -3.40 -21.43
N ARG A 386 -15.39 -3.81 -20.37
CA ARG A 386 -15.21 -5.22 -20.00
C ARG A 386 -16.55 -5.93 -19.78
N ARG A 387 -17.50 -5.28 -19.11
CA ARG A 387 -18.81 -5.85 -18.75
C ARG A 387 -19.74 -5.96 -19.94
N ILE A 388 -19.82 -4.92 -20.77
CA ILE A 388 -20.83 -4.82 -21.84
C ILE A 388 -20.49 -5.75 -23.01
N ARG A 389 -19.23 -5.93 -23.35
CA ARG A 389 -18.77 -6.64 -24.54
C ARG A 389 -17.72 -7.70 -24.25
N SER A 390 -17.89 -8.42 -23.16
CA SER A 390 -16.93 -9.46 -22.72
C SER A 390 -16.65 -10.54 -23.79
N SER A 391 -17.63 -10.84 -24.67
CA SER A 391 -17.47 -11.82 -25.75
C SER A 391 -16.63 -11.32 -26.94
N GLU A 392 -16.45 -10.01 -27.08
CA GLU A 392 -15.67 -9.41 -28.19
C GLU A 392 -14.24 -9.10 -27.77
N ILE A 393 -14.02 -8.97 -26.47
CA ILE A 393 -12.72 -8.64 -25.91
C ILE A 393 -11.96 -9.93 -25.61
N LYS A 394 -10.82 -10.09 -26.28
CA LYS A 394 -9.90 -11.19 -26.02
C LYS A 394 -9.08 -10.93 -24.75
N GLU A 395 -8.61 -9.70 -24.57
CA GLU A 395 -7.74 -9.32 -23.44
C GLU A 395 -7.81 -7.82 -23.17
N ILE A 396 -7.75 -7.43 -21.90
CA ILE A 396 -7.44 -6.08 -21.44
C ILE A 396 -6.23 -6.16 -20.52
N LEU A 397 -5.12 -5.57 -20.94
CA LEU A 397 -3.90 -5.45 -20.17
C LEU A 397 -3.82 -4.04 -19.59
N ILE A 398 -3.72 -3.92 -18.27
CA ILE A 398 -3.48 -2.65 -17.59
C ILE A 398 -1.97 -2.39 -17.61
N VAL A 399 -1.56 -1.24 -18.15
CA VAL A 399 -0.18 -0.77 -18.17
C VAL A 399 0.05 0.29 -17.10
N ALA A 400 -0.91 1.17 -16.89
CA ALA A 400 -0.93 2.14 -15.79
C ALA A 400 -2.36 2.32 -15.30
N ASP A 401 -2.57 2.43 -13.99
CA ASP A 401 -3.89 2.69 -13.39
C ASP A 401 -4.06 4.17 -13.01
N ASP A 402 -3.02 4.80 -12.47
CA ASP A 402 -3.07 6.17 -11.94
C ASP A 402 -2.01 7.09 -12.56
N MET A 403 -0.75 6.61 -12.69
CA MET A 403 0.35 7.39 -13.24
C MET A 403 1.15 6.58 -14.27
N GLY A 404 1.64 7.30 -15.28
CA GLY A 404 2.54 6.78 -16.28
C GLY A 404 3.37 7.87 -16.92
N SER A 405 4.14 7.52 -17.94
CA SER A 405 4.94 8.48 -18.71
C SER A 405 5.02 8.05 -20.17
N PHE A 406 5.08 9.04 -21.07
CA PHE A 406 5.38 8.83 -22.47
C PHE A 406 6.87 9.01 -22.72
N ALA A 407 7.40 8.23 -23.68
CA ALA A 407 8.72 8.45 -24.26
C ALA A 407 8.61 8.49 -25.79
N LEU A 408 9.58 9.17 -26.43
CA LEU A 408 9.78 9.11 -27.87
C LEU A 408 10.91 8.12 -28.15
N THR A 409 10.65 7.17 -29.07
CA THR A 409 11.70 6.30 -29.59
C THR A 409 12.68 7.10 -30.47
N PRO A 410 13.87 6.57 -30.80
CA PRO A 410 14.76 7.21 -31.75
C PRO A 410 14.11 7.48 -33.12
N ASP A 411 13.13 6.70 -33.52
CA ASP A 411 12.39 6.83 -34.77
C ASP A 411 11.23 7.85 -34.69
N GLY A 412 10.97 8.39 -33.48
CA GLY A 412 9.93 9.38 -33.23
C GLY A 412 8.60 8.80 -32.76
N ASP A 413 8.44 7.47 -32.70
CA ASP A 413 7.20 6.83 -32.26
C ASP A 413 6.96 7.08 -30.76
N VAL A 414 5.68 7.18 -30.38
CA VAL A 414 5.27 7.37 -29.00
C VAL A 414 5.05 6.05 -28.29
N VAL A 415 5.76 5.85 -27.18
CA VAL A 415 5.57 4.70 -26.29
C VAL A 415 5.18 5.14 -24.88
N GLY A 416 4.33 4.36 -24.22
CA GLY A 416 3.88 4.60 -22.86
C GLY A 416 4.43 3.57 -21.87
N PHE A 417 4.67 4.03 -20.64
CA PHE A 417 5.16 3.25 -19.51
C PHE A 417 4.25 3.47 -18.30
N GLY A 418 4.07 2.41 -17.49
CA GLY A 418 3.43 2.53 -16.18
C GLY A 418 4.44 2.89 -15.09
N THR A 419 3.91 3.26 -13.93
CA THR A 419 4.71 3.64 -12.76
C THR A 419 4.57 2.64 -11.63
N GLU A 420 3.35 2.15 -11.39
CA GLU A 420 2.97 1.29 -10.27
C GLU A 420 2.17 0.07 -10.72
N MET A 421 2.40 -1.07 -10.05
CA MET A 421 1.70 -2.33 -10.32
C MET A 421 0.30 -2.38 -9.74
N GLY A 422 -0.02 -1.52 -8.79
CA GLY A 422 -1.25 -1.57 -8.02
C GLY A 422 -2.06 -0.29 -8.08
N ALA A 423 -3.26 -0.37 -7.54
CA ALA A 423 -4.16 0.76 -7.37
C ALA A 423 -4.30 1.15 -5.90
N PHE A 424 -4.44 2.43 -5.64
CA PHE A 424 -4.80 3.00 -4.34
C PHE A 424 -6.10 3.77 -4.48
N VAL A 425 -7.21 3.10 -4.23
CA VAL A 425 -8.55 3.60 -4.50
C VAL A 425 -9.40 3.67 -3.23
N ARG A 426 -10.52 4.39 -3.30
CA ARG A 426 -11.50 4.38 -2.22
C ARG A 426 -12.23 3.04 -2.20
N LEU A 427 -12.55 2.56 -1.00
CA LEU A 427 -13.28 1.30 -0.81
C LEU A 427 -14.68 1.34 -1.46
N ASP A 428 -15.35 2.49 -1.40
CA ASP A 428 -16.67 2.73 -1.99
C ASP A 428 -16.65 2.98 -3.50
N ASP A 429 -15.49 3.26 -4.09
CA ASP A 429 -15.31 3.38 -5.55
C ASP A 429 -14.88 2.05 -6.21
N LEU A 430 -14.75 0.95 -5.45
CA LEU A 430 -14.39 -0.35 -6.02
C LEU A 430 -15.48 -0.84 -6.97
N GLN A 431 -15.11 -0.98 -8.24
CA GLN A 431 -15.99 -1.53 -9.26
C GLN A 431 -16.08 -3.06 -9.16
N ALA A 432 -17.22 -3.62 -9.58
CA ALA A 432 -17.52 -5.05 -9.49
C ALA A 432 -16.62 -5.95 -10.37
N GLY A 433 -15.75 -5.40 -11.19
CA GLY A 433 -14.93 -6.13 -12.14
C GLY A 433 -13.63 -6.72 -11.56
N TYR A 434 -12.50 -6.28 -12.13
CA TYR A 434 -11.18 -6.85 -11.76
C TYR A 434 -10.81 -6.64 -10.29
N ALA A 435 -11.27 -5.54 -9.68
CA ALA A 435 -10.97 -5.23 -8.29
C ALA A 435 -11.53 -6.29 -7.33
N PHE A 436 -12.75 -6.79 -7.58
CA PHE A 436 -13.31 -7.88 -6.77
C PHE A 436 -12.54 -9.20 -6.93
N GLY A 437 -11.99 -9.48 -8.11
CA GLY A 437 -11.14 -10.65 -8.33
C GLY A 437 -9.81 -10.62 -7.59
N GLN A 438 -9.42 -9.47 -7.01
CA GLN A 438 -8.18 -9.28 -6.26
C GLN A 438 -8.42 -8.96 -4.77
N MET A 439 -9.67 -9.07 -4.29
CA MET A 439 -10.02 -8.75 -2.88
C MET A 439 -9.25 -9.59 -1.86
N ASP A 440 -8.89 -10.81 -2.22
CA ASP A 440 -8.07 -11.71 -1.41
C ASP A 440 -6.62 -11.25 -1.24
N ARG A 441 -6.16 -10.26 -2.03
CA ARG A 441 -4.81 -9.68 -2.01
C ARG A 441 -4.77 -8.25 -1.48
N THR A 442 -5.90 -7.74 -1.00
CA THR A 442 -6.02 -6.33 -0.61
C THR A 442 -5.42 -6.02 0.75
N ILE A 443 -5.00 -4.75 0.86
CA ILE A 443 -4.73 -4.09 2.12
C ILE A 443 -5.76 -2.98 2.26
N ILE A 444 -6.60 -3.05 3.30
CA ILE A 444 -7.69 -2.12 3.57
C ILE A 444 -7.27 -1.21 4.71
N MET A 445 -7.41 0.09 4.51
CA MET A 445 -7.05 1.11 5.50
C MET A 445 -8.29 1.85 5.98
N ASN A 446 -8.47 1.93 7.30
CA ASN A 446 -9.55 2.64 7.99
C ASN A 446 -10.96 2.30 7.45
N PRO A 447 -11.38 1.01 7.41
CA PRO A 447 -12.67 0.61 6.84
C PRO A 447 -13.88 1.16 7.60
N ASP A 448 -13.68 1.61 8.83
CA ASP A 448 -14.68 2.21 9.73
C ASP A 448 -14.81 3.73 9.57
N GLN A 449 -14.06 4.34 8.66
CA GLN A 449 -14.04 5.78 8.43
C GLN A 449 -14.53 6.16 7.03
N VAL A 450 -15.04 7.37 6.90
CA VAL A 450 -15.27 7.99 5.59
C VAL A 450 -13.93 8.08 4.83
N ASN A 451 -13.94 7.79 3.53
CA ASN A 451 -12.73 7.75 2.70
C ASN A 451 -11.79 6.58 3.03
N ALA A 452 -12.33 5.45 3.51
CA ALA A 452 -11.59 4.19 3.58
C ALA A 452 -10.88 3.88 2.25
N ARG A 453 -9.67 3.35 2.33
CA ARG A 453 -8.82 3.10 1.15
C ARG A 453 -8.45 1.64 1.02
N VAL A 454 -8.22 1.24 -0.21
CA VAL A 454 -7.74 -0.09 -0.56
C VAL A 454 -6.49 0.02 -1.41
N VAL A 455 -5.47 -0.77 -1.07
CA VAL A 455 -4.27 -0.98 -1.88
C VAL A 455 -4.33 -2.39 -2.43
N LEU A 456 -4.36 -2.55 -3.75
CA LEU A 456 -4.48 -3.86 -4.40
C LEU A 456 -3.59 -3.93 -5.65
N PRO A 457 -2.99 -5.10 -5.95
CA PRO A 457 -2.25 -5.29 -7.19
C PRO A 457 -3.22 -5.37 -8.37
N VAL A 458 -2.89 -4.76 -9.50
CA VAL A 458 -3.73 -4.74 -10.72
C VAL A 458 -3.02 -5.23 -11.96
N THR A 459 -1.68 -5.15 -11.99
CA THR A 459 -0.86 -5.56 -13.12
C THR A 459 0.48 -6.16 -12.66
N ARG A 460 1.35 -6.51 -13.60
CA ARG A 460 2.68 -7.05 -13.34
C ARG A 460 3.75 -6.05 -13.73
N TYR A 461 4.88 -6.09 -13.04
CA TYR A 461 6.00 -5.19 -13.24
C TYR A 461 6.50 -5.18 -14.70
N GLU A 462 6.59 -6.35 -15.34
CA GLU A 462 7.10 -6.47 -16.71
C GLU A 462 6.26 -5.71 -17.74
N TYR A 463 4.98 -5.48 -17.46
CA TYR A 463 4.10 -4.70 -18.34
C TYR A 463 4.30 -3.20 -18.19
N LEU A 464 4.70 -2.73 -17.01
CA LEU A 464 4.95 -1.31 -16.74
C LEU A 464 6.13 -0.78 -17.56
N ILE A 465 7.21 -1.58 -17.62
CA ILE A 465 8.52 -1.14 -18.14
C ILE A 465 8.75 -1.51 -19.62
N LYS A 466 7.79 -2.19 -20.26
CA LYS A 466 8.00 -2.73 -21.61
C LYS A 466 8.07 -1.68 -22.71
N GLY A 467 7.56 -0.46 -22.47
CA GLY A 467 7.38 0.55 -23.53
C GLY A 467 6.36 0.09 -24.56
N ILE A 468 5.10 0.42 -24.36
CA ILE A 468 3.99 -0.01 -25.21
C ILE A 468 3.65 1.09 -26.20
N PRO A 469 3.65 0.84 -27.54
CA PRO A 469 3.21 1.82 -28.53
C PRO A 469 1.80 2.32 -28.21
N VAL A 470 1.57 3.62 -28.37
CA VAL A 470 0.31 4.28 -28.05
C VAL A 470 -0.48 4.55 -29.33
N ASP A 471 -1.75 4.15 -29.39
CA ASP A 471 -2.64 4.40 -30.54
C ASP A 471 -3.54 5.62 -30.30
N ALA A 472 -3.93 5.88 -29.04
CA ALA A 472 -4.81 6.99 -28.69
C ALA A 472 -4.50 7.59 -27.31
N VAL A 473 -4.68 8.93 -27.18
CA VAL A 473 -4.64 9.65 -25.92
C VAL A 473 -5.91 10.48 -25.79
N LEU A 474 -6.72 10.20 -24.76
CA LEU A 474 -8.01 10.83 -24.53
C LEU A 474 -8.02 11.57 -23.20
N TYR A 475 -8.64 12.75 -23.17
CA TYR A 475 -8.94 13.46 -21.93
C TYR A 475 -10.32 13.03 -21.41
N ALA A 476 -10.43 12.58 -20.18
CA ALA A 476 -11.71 12.18 -19.56
C ALA A 476 -12.48 13.42 -19.08
N ASN A 477 -13.56 13.73 -19.77
CA ASN A 477 -14.49 14.82 -19.47
C ASN A 477 -15.74 14.23 -18.80
N ASN A 478 -15.92 14.48 -17.51
CA ASN A 478 -17.05 13.94 -16.75
C ASN A 478 -18.21 14.92 -16.55
N TYR A 479 -18.11 16.14 -17.07
CA TYR A 479 -19.03 17.25 -16.80
C TYR A 479 -19.83 17.74 -18.01
N GLU A 480 -19.47 17.34 -19.24
CA GLU A 480 -20.24 17.66 -20.44
C GLU A 480 -21.15 16.51 -20.83
N ALA A 481 -22.41 16.84 -21.21
CA ALA A 481 -23.36 15.88 -21.73
C ALA A 481 -23.03 15.49 -23.18
N VAL A 482 -23.43 14.29 -23.57
CA VAL A 482 -23.44 13.86 -24.98
C VAL A 482 -24.77 14.22 -25.60
N ASP A 483 -24.74 14.95 -26.74
CA ASP A 483 -25.89 15.39 -27.52
C ASP A 483 -25.56 15.35 -29.04
N ASP A 484 -26.41 15.95 -29.87
CA ASP A 484 -26.22 15.96 -31.31
C ASP A 484 -24.98 16.77 -31.78
N GLU A 485 -24.52 17.73 -30.96
CA GLU A 485 -23.36 18.58 -31.24
C GLU A 485 -22.09 18.01 -30.58
N HIS A 486 -22.24 17.30 -29.45
CA HIS A 486 -21.13 16.79 -28.62
C HIS A 486 -21.16 15.27 -28.56
N LYS A 487 -20.32 14.62 -29.35
CA LYS A 487 -20.15 13.16 -29.35
C LYS A 487 -19.44 12.66 -28.08
N ALA A 488 -19.66 11.40 -27.72
CA ALA A 488 -18.96 10.78 -26.57
C ALA A 488 -17.44 10.77 -26.76
N ILE A 489 -16.95 10.57 -27.99
CA ILE A 489 -15.54 10.74 -28.35
C ILE A 489 -15.42 11.83 -29.42
N GLU A 490 -14.58 12.81 -29.15
CA GLU A 490 -14.31 13.92 -30.07
C GLU A 490 -12.81 14.08 -30.28
N LYS A 491 -12.39 14.11 -31.56
CA LYS A 491 -10.98 14.27 -31.94
C LYS A 491 -10.61 15.75 -32.01
N PHE A 492 -9.48 16.14 -31.43
CA PHE A 492 -8.93 17.49 -31.60
C PHE A 492 -8.33 17.68 -33.01
N ALA A 493 -8.50 18.89 -33.53
CA ALA A 493 -8.03 19.25 -34.86
C ALA A 493 -6.53 19.64 -34.88
N ALA A 494 -6.04 20.22 -33.78
CA ALA A 494 -4.65 20.71 -33.69
C ALA A 494 -4.01 20.40 -32.32
N PRO A 495 -2.65 20.29 -32.28
CA PRO A 495 -1.93 20.03 -31.04
C PRO A 495 -2.19 21.06 -29.94
N GLN A 496 -2.37 22.33 -30.30
CA GLN A 496 -2.59 23.44 -29.37
C GLN A 496 -3.95 23.34 -28.68
N ASP A 497 -5.00 22.96 -29.42
CA ASP A 497 -6.36 22.78 -28.87
C ASP A 497 -6.35 21.63 -27.85
N ALA A 498 -5.72 20.51 -28.21
CA ALA A 498 -5.55 19.38 -27.32
C ALA A 498 -4.77 19.80 -26.06
N LEU A 499 -3.59 20.38 -26.22
CA LEU A 499 -2.75 20.79 -25.10
C LEU A 499 -3.46 21.72 -24.12
N GLN A 500 -4.31 22.63 -24.63
CA GLN A 500 -5.08 23.53 -23.78
C GLN A 500 -6.07 22.77 -22.89
N VAL A 501 -6.80 21.78 -23.42
CA VAL A 501 -7.74 20.97 -22.65
C VAL A 501 -7.04 20.13 -21.58
N PHE A 502 -5.97 19.45 -21.97
CA PHE A 502 -5.19 18.61 -21.04
C PHE A 502 -4.51 19.45 -19.94
N ARG A 503 -3.96 20.62 -20.28
CA ARG A 503 -3.37 21.56 -19.32
C ARG A 503 -4.39 22.05 -18.30
N ARG A 504 -5.58 22.42 -18.76
CA ARG A 504 -6.68 22.90 -17.91
C ARG A 504 -7.09 21.86 -16.87
N GLY A 505 -7.13 20.60 -17.25
CA GLY A 505 -7.39 19.49 -16.34
C GLY A 505 -8.72 19.59 -15.60
N ALA A 506 -9.79 20.04 -16.28
CA ALA A 506 -11.09 20.28 -15.68
C ALA A 506 -11.83 18.98 -15.33
N VAL A 507 -12.42 18.92 -14.14
CA VAL A 507 -13.21 17.77 -13.65
C VAL A 507 -14.35 18.24 -12.76
N MET A 508 -15.52 17.61 -12.85
CA MET A 508 -16.59 17.77 -11.87
C MET A 508 -16.24 17.00 -10.60
N SER A 509 -16.09 17.73 -9.49
CA SER A 509 -15.79 17.12 -8.20
C SER A 509 -16.97 16.30 -7.67
N LYS A 510 -16.73 15.07 -7.24
CA LYS A 510 -17.76 14.18 -6.64
C LYS A 510 -18.15 14.54 -5.19
N GLY A 511 -17.88 15.76 -4.72
CA GLY A 511 -18.30 16.20 -3.37
C GLY A 511 -17.62 15.52 -2.19
N THR A 512 -16.51 14.78 -2.42
CA THR A 512 -15.72 14.10 -1.37
C THR A 512 -14.61 14.98 -0.80
N THR A 513 -14.41 16.15 -1.41
CA THR A 513 -13.59 17.25 -0.94
C THR A 513 -14.51 18.45 -0.65
N THR A 514 -13.99 19.45 0.05
CA THR A 514 -14.72 20.68 0.39
C THR A 514 -15.14 21.54 -0.83
N THR A 515 -14.78 21.11 -2.04
CA THR A 515 -15.07 21.77 -3.32
C THR A 515 -16.24 21.11 -4.03
N THR A 516 -17.25 21.89 -4.41
CA THR A 516 -18.39 21.49 -5.25
C THR A 516 -18.30 22.22 -6.60
N GLY A 517 -18.63 21.53 -7.70
CA GLY A 517 -18.60 22.09 -9.05
C GLY A 517 -17.38 21.66 -9.88
N ILE A 518 -17.17 22.33 -11.02
CA ILE A 518 -16.02 22.07 -11.89
C ILE A 518 -14.77 22.68 -11.26
N VAL A 519 -13.75 21.84 -11.11
CA VAL A 519 -12.42 22.20 -10.59
C VAL A 519 -11.40 22.04 -11.70
N GLU A 520 -10.47 22.97 -11.80
CA GLU A 520 -9.36 22.94 -12.76
C GLU A 520 -8.06 22.61 -12.03
N ASN A 521 -7.38 21.54 -12.47
CA ASN A 521 -6.13 21.09 -11.91
C ASN A 521 -5.10 20.86 -13.02
N TYR A 522 -3.96 21.52 -12.96
CA TYR A 522 -2.89 21.39 -13.93
C TYR A 522 -2.62 19.94 -14.31
N PHE A 523 -2.81 19.59 -15.60
CA PHE A 523 -2.69 18.23 -16.16
C PHE A 523 -3.36 17.17 -15.27
N ALA A 524 -4.61 17.43 -14.86
CA ALA A 524 -5.41 16.55 -14.03
C ALA A 524 -4.77 16.23 -12.67
N ASN A 525 -4.19 17.22 -11.99
CA ASN A 525 -3.59 17.09 -10.65
C ASN A 525 -2.36 16.16 -10.61
N ILE A 526 -1.49 16.27 -11.59
CA ILE A 526 -0.28 15.46 -11.69
C ILE A 526 0.75 15.82 -10.60
N PHE A 527 1.52 14.83 -10.11
CA PHE A 527 2.55 15.02 -9.09
C PHE A 527 3.94 15.17 -9.73
N GLY A 528 4.74 16.14 -9.25
CA GLY A 528 6.07 16.45 -9.77
C GLY A 528 6.08 17.59 -10.80
N PRO A 529 5.32 17.53 -11.91
CA PRO A 529 5.26 18.61 -12.88
C PRO A 529 4.86 19.98 -12.33
N VAL A 530 3.98 20.04 -11.34
CA VAL A 530 3.56 21.31 -10.71
C VAL A 530 4.75 22.07 -10.11
N GLN A 531 5.75 21.37 -9.58
CA GLN A 531 6.95 21.97 -8.98
C GLN A 531 7.97 22.43 -10.03
N TYR A 532 7.87 21.95 -11.28
CA TYR A 532 8.75 22.26 -12.41
C TYR A 532 7.93 22.57 -13.67
N GLN A 533 6.98 23.47 -13.53
CA GLN A 533 5.97 23.75 -14.55
C GLN A 533 6.58 24.18 -15.89
N ASP A 534 7.60 25.05 -15.89
CA ASP A 534 8.25 25.51 -17.13
C ASP A 534 8.86 24.34 -17.93
N LEU A 535 9.56 23.45 -17.25
CA LEU A 535 10.12 22.24 -17.88
C LEU A 535 9.02 21.33 -18.42
N HIS A 536 7.95 21.15 -17.64
CA HIS A 536 6.82 20.29 -18.06
C HIS A 536 6.10 20.88 -19.27
N GLU A 537 5.90 22.19 -19.33
CA GLU A 537 5.27 22.88 -20.47
C GLU A 537 6.09 22.70 -21.77
N GLU A 538 7.42 22.84 -21.67
CA GLU A 538 8.32 22.61 -22.80
C GLU A 538 8.20 21.17 -23.32
N ILE A 539 8.27 20.19 -22.42
CA ILE A 539 8.13 18.78 -22.75
C ILE A 539 6.73 18.49 -23.31
N ALA A 540 5.67 18.99 -22.69
CA ALA A 540 4.29 18.77 -23.13
C ALA A 540 4.08 19.32 -24.54
N GLY A 541 4.58 20.54 -24.84
CA GLY A 541 4.52 21.11 -26.17
C GLY A 541 5.18 20.23 -27.24
N LYS A 542 6.35 19.68 -26.93
CA LYS A 542 7.06 18.73 -27.80
C LYS A 542 6.25 17.46 -28.05
N TYR A 543 5.71 16.84 -26.98
CA TYR A 543 4.99 15.58 -27.11
C TYR A 543 3.64 15.74 -27.82
N PHE A 544 2.89 16.82 -27.55
CA PHE A 544 1.62 17.03 -28.25
C PHE A 544 1.82 17.23 -29.76
N ASN A 545 2.89 17.88 -30.19
CA ASN A 545 3.26 17.92 -31.61
C ASN A 545 3.58 16.51 -32.14
N ALA A 546 4.43 15.75 -31.44
CA ALA A 546 4.78 14.39 -31.80
C ALA A 546 3.57 13.45 -31.89
N PHE A 547 2.58 13.57 -30.97
CA PHE A 547 1.37 12.76 -31.03
C PHE A 547 0.59 12.94 -32.34
N PHE A 548 0.54 14.18 -32.88
CA PHE A 548 -0.14 14.45 -34.14
C PHE A 548 0.71 14.03 -35.34
N GLU A 549 2.04 14.19 -35.28
CA GLU A 549 2.98 13.77 -36.32
C GLU A 549 3.01 12.24 -36.48
N ASP A 550 2.97 11.50 -35.38
CA ASP A 550 2.90 10.04 -35.35
C ASP A 550 1.47 9.49 -35.66
N GLY A 551 0.50 10.38 -35.86
CA GLY A 551 -0.86 10.03 -36.27
C GLY A 551 -1.74 9.40 -35.19
N LEU A 552 -1.40 9.58 -33.91
CA LEU A 552 -2.21 9.13 -32.78
C LEU A 552 -3.61 9.75 -32.83
N PHE A 553 -4.57 9.06 -32.25
CA PHE A 553 -5.88 9.65 -32.02
C PHE A 553 -5.85 10.47 -30.73
N ILE A 554 -5.86 11.81 -30.84
CA ILE A 554 -5.89 12.70 -29.69
C ILE A 554 -7.26 13.34 -29.59
N GLY A 555 -7.93 13.17 -28.45
CA GLY A 555 -9.30 13.62 -28.28
C GLY A 555 -9.74 13.76 -26.84
N GLN A 556 -11.04 13.97 -26.65
CA GLN A 556 -11.69 13.88 -25.35
C GLN A 556 -12.73 12.76 -25.33
N LEU A 557 -12.95 12.22 -24.15
CA LEU A 557 -13.92 11.16 -23.85
C LEU A 557 -14.91 11.68 -22.83
N ARG A 558 -16.16 11.91 -23.22
CA ARG A 558 -17.22 12.36 -22.31
C ARG A 558 -17.78 11.17 -21.56
N THR A 559 -17.36 11.05 -20.29
CA THR A 559 -17.79 9.96 -19.40
C THR A 559 -19.09 10.26 -18.67
N MET A 560 -19.48 11.53 -18.60
CA MET A 560 -20.68 12.04 -17.90
C MET A 560 -20.80 11.59 -16.43
N LEU A 561 -19.75 11.06 -15.85
CA LEU A 561 -19.76 10.49 -14.49
C LEU A 561 -20.08 11.54 -13.41
N GLY A 562 -19.81 12.82 -13.68
CA GLY A 562 -20.12 13.94 -12.80
C GLY A 562 -21.54 14.52 -13.01
N ILE A 563 -22.33 14.00 -13.95
CA ILE A 563 -23.69 14.45 -14.24
C ILE A 563 -24.69 13.58 -13.49
N HIS A 564 -25.54 14.23 -12.69
CA HIS A 564 -26.53 13.51 -11.89
C HIS A 564 -27.48 12.67 -12.75
N GLY A 565 -27.61 11.38 -12.39
CA GLY A 565 -28.41 10.39 -13.11
C GLY A 565 -27.72 9.75 -14.31
N GLN A 566 -26.45 10.12 -14.60
CA GLN A 566 -25.65 9.56 -15.69
C GLN A 566 -24.45 8.73 -15.19
N GLU A 567 -24.36 8.49 -13.89
CA GLU A 567 -23.19 7.87 -13.22
C GLU A 567 -22.90 6.46 -13.74
N GLN A 568 -23.91 5.77 -14.28
CA GLN A 568 -23.77 4.45 -14.88
C GLN A 568 -23.86 4.50 -16.41
N SER A 569 -24.87 5.18 -16.96
CA SER A 569 -25.12 5.25 -18.41
C SER A 569 -24.05 6.00 -19.17
N GLY A 570 -23.44 7.03 -18.56
CA GLY A 570 -22.36 7.80 -19.16
C GLY A 570 -21.12 6.97 -19.48
N PRO A 571 -20.50 6.31 -18.48
CA PRO A 571 -19.38 5.39 -18.73
C PRO A 571 -19.73 4.24 -19.69
N GLU A 572 -20.97 3.72 -19.68
CA GLU A 572 -21.41 2.69 -20.62
C GLU A 572 -21.46 3.20 -22.06
N GLN A 573 -21.98 4.40 -22.29
CA GLN A 573 -21.99 5.04 -23.60
C GLN A 573 -20.57 5.34 -24.10
N ALA A 574 -19.73 5.90 -23.23
CA ALA A 574 -18.32 6.15 -23.51
C ALA A 574 -17.58 4.85 -23.91
N ALA A 575 -17.86 3.74 -23.22
CA ALA A 575 -17.29 2.43 -23.52
C ALA A 575 -17.72 1.89 -24.90
N LEU A 576 -18.97 2.09 -25.31
CA LEU A 576 -19.44 1.65 -26.61
C LEU A 576 -18.75 2.44 -27.75
N GLU A 577 -18.66 3.76 -27.62
CA GLU A 577 -17.94 4.59 -28.61
C GLU A 577 -16.45 4.27 -28.65
N LEU A 578 -15.86 3.95 -27.51
CA LEU A 578 -14.47 3.51 -27.43
C LEU A 578 -14.27 2.19 -28.19
N LEU A 579 -15.19 1.25 -28.07
CA LEU A 579 -15.16 -0.01 -28.82
C LEU A 579 -15.19 0.22 -30.35
N GLU A 580 -16.06 1.14 -30.82
CA GLU A 580 -16.11 1.51 -32.22
C GLU A 580 -14.81 2.18 -32.70
N LEU A 581 -14.22 3.05 -31.89
CA LEU A 581 -12.91 3.64 -32.19
C LEU A 581 -11.83 2.56 -32.34
N ILE A 582 -11.80 1.57 -31.45
CA ILE A 582 -10.85 0.45 -31.50
C ILE A 582 -11.06 -0.35 -32.79
N ARG A 583 -12.28 -0.75 -33.12
CA ARG A 583 -12.59 -1.51 -34.34
C ARG A 583 -12.16 -0.81 -35.61
N ASN A 584 -12.37 0.50 -35.68
CA ASN A 584 -12.06 1.29 -36.87
C ASN A 584 -10.56 1.55 -37.07
N ARG A 585 -9.74 1.30 -36.02
CA ARG A 585 -8.31 1.57 -36.04
C ARG A 585 -7.42 0.34 -35.83
N SER A 586 -8.03 -0.82 -35.50
CA SER A 586 -7.31 -2.10 -35.26
C SER A 586 -7.12 -2.97 -36.55
#